data_80308afa64fd3773cebed8194d56ac35
#
_entry.id   80308afa64fd3773cebed8194d56ac35
#
_cell.length_a   1.000
_cell.length_b   1.000
_cell.length_c   1.000
_cell.angle_alpha   90.00
_cell.angle_beta   90.00
_cell.angle_gamma   90.00
#
_symmetry.space_group_name_H-M   'P 1'
#
loop_
_entity.id
_entity.type
_entity.pdbx_description
1 polymer ?
#
loop_
_entity_poly.entity_id
_entity_poly.type
_entity_poly.pdbx_seq_one_letter_code
_entity_poly.pdbx_strand_id
1 'polypeptide(L)'
;NIGILTYYRVANFGANLQAVSTYYYLKNNGYNFVYLYESDDTVKNFQKKQANEIQKEEHVHFVDTVIPNQSFVFNANDINRAINEYNLDAIIIGSDAVLQHHPIRARIKKGKRKPFYIEKMVSERIFPNCFWGCGISEKISMAMMSVSSQNSEYKYFGKKLSRKMSETLSRMK
;
A
#
# COMPACT_ATOMS: atom_id res chain seq x y z
N ASN A 1 -10.61 -13.08 -11.49
CA ASN A 1 -10.82 -12.22 -10.30
C ASN A 1 -9.54 -11.44 -10.00
N ILE A 2 -9.65 -10.15 -9.72
CA ILE A 2 -8.50 -9.23 -9.56
C ILE A 2 -8.45 -8.70 -8.13
N GLY A 3 -7.28 -8.79 -7.49
CA GLY A 3 -6.99 -8.09 -6.24
C GLY A 3 -6.42 -6.70 -6.53
N ILE A 4 -6.91 -5.66 -5.89
CA ILE A 4 -6.39 -4.29 -5.99
C ILE A 4 -5.66 -3.93 -4.70
N LEU A 5 -4.34 -3.83 -4.78
CA LEU A 5 -3.47 -3.49 -3.65
C LEU A 5 -3.02 -2.05 -3.76
N THR A 6 -3.71 -1.14 -3.10
CA THR A 6 -3.44 0.30 -3.14
C THR A 6 -3.74 0.97 -1.81
N TYR A 7 -3.26 2.20 -1.63
CA TYR A 7 -3.73 3.05 -0.53
C TYR A 7 -5.15 3.54 -0.82
N TYR A 8 -6.05 3.25 0.09
CA TYR A 8 -7.42 3.76 0.11
C TYR A 8 -7.93 3.81 1.55
N ARG A 9 -9.08 4.43 1.81
CA ARG A 9 -9.58 4.70 3.18
C ARG A 9 -8.57 5.49 4.03
N VAL A 10 -7.81 6.35 3.38
CA VAL A 10 -6.80 7.21 4.02
C VAL A 10 -7.24 8.66 3.98
N ALA A 11 -6.73 9.49 4.89
CA ALA A 11 -7.00 10.92 4.93
C ALA A 11 -6.27 11.67 3.78
N ASN A 12 -6.42 11.18 2.57
CA ASN A 12 -5.89 11.72 1.34
C ASN A 12 -6.92 11.58 0.23
N PHE A 13 -7.54 12.69 -0.15
CA PHE A 13 -8.60 12.70 -1.15
C PHE A 13 -8.12 12.16 -2.51
N GLY A 14 -6.90 12.50 -2.93
CA GLY A 14 -6.33 12.02 -4.19
C GLY A 14 -6.20 10.50 -4.24
N ALA A 15 -5.71 9.87 -3.18
CA ALA A 15 -5.60 8.41 -3.09
C ALA A 15 -6.98 7.74 -3.14
N ASN A 16 -7.95 8.28 -2.39
CA ASN A 16 -9.32 7.75 -2.39
C ASN A 16 -10.01 7.93 -3.76
N LEU A 17 -9.82 9.08 -4.41
CA LEU A 17 -10.38 9.33 -5.74
C LEU A 17 -9.79 8.41 -6.81
N GLN A 18 -8.50 8.12 -6.75
CA GLN A 18 -7.85 7.13 -7.62
C GLN A 18 -8.44 5.73 -7.41
N ALA A 19 -8.61 5.31 -6.15
CA ALA A 19 -9.24 4.02 -5.85
C ALA A 19 -10.66 3.96 -6.42
N VAL A 20 -11.48 4.98 -6.19
CA VAL A 20 -12.85 5.07 -6.71
C VAL A 20 -12.87 5.06 -8.25
N SER A 21 -11.97 5.77 -8.91
CA SER A 21 -11.85 5.78 -10.37
C SER A 21 -11.51 4.40 -10.92
N THR A 22 -10.56 3.69 -10.28
CA THR A 22 -10.20 2.32 -10.63
C THR A 22 -11.38 1.37 -10.42
N TYR A 23 -12.14 1.55 -9.33
CA TYR A 23 -13.36 0.79 -9.07
C TYR A 23 -14.36 0.90 -10.22
N TYR A 24 -14.71 2.13 -10.64
CA TYR A 24 -15.66 2.32 -11.73
C TYR A 24 -15.13 1.79 -13.07
N TYR A 25 -13.83 1.98 -13.35
CA TYR A 25 -13.23 1.44 -14.56
C TYR A 25 -13.37 -0.09 -14.64
N LEU A 26 -13.00 -0.79 -13.59
CA LEU A 26 -13.08 -2.26 -13.56
C LEU A 26 -14.52 -2.75 -13.59
N LYS A 27 -15.41 -2.11 -12.84
CA LYS A 27 -16.85 -2.44 -12.81
C LYS A 27 -17.50 -2.26 -14.18
N ASN A 28 -17.25 -1.14 -14.85
CA ASN A 28 -17.83 -0.83 -16.15
C ASN A 28 -17.29 -1.74 -17.27
N ASN A 29 -16.11 -2.33 -17.08
CA ASN A 29 -15.55 -3.31 -18.01
C ASN A 29 -15.85 -4.77 -17.61
N GLY A 30 -16.72 -5.02 -16.65
CA GLY A 30 -17.21 -6.35 -16.30
C GLY A 30 -16.21 -7.22 -15.52
N TYR A 31 -15.19 -6.63 -14.91
CA TYR A 31 -14.24 -7.39 -14.09
C TYR A 31 -14.80 -7.67 -12.69
N ASN A 32 -14.49 -8.86 -12.18
CA ASN A 32 -14.65 -9.18 -10.76
C ASN A 32 -13.38 -8.80 -10.01
N PHE A 33 -13.50 -8.04 -8.92
CA PHE A 33 -12.35 -7.56 -8.17
C PHE A 33 -12.67 -7.31 -6.71
N VAL A 34 -11.61 -7.30 -5.88
CA VAL A 34 -11.65 -6.98 -4.46
C VAL A 34 -10.51 -6.04 -4.10
N TYR A 35 -10.79 -5.05 -3.28
CA TYR A 35 -9.76 -4.17 -2.73
C TYR A 35 -9.05 -4.81 -1.55
N LEU A 36 -7.72 -4.82 -1.61
CA LEU A 36 -6.85 -5.45 -0.63
C LEU A 36 -6.00 -4.36 0.03
N TYR A 37 -6.07 -4.15 1.24
CA TYR A 37 -5.18 -3.35 2.06
C TYR A 37 -5.93 -2.68 3.20
N GLU A 38 -5.32 -2.78 4.36
CA GLU A 38 -5.61 -1.88 5.48
C GLU A 38 -4.29 -1.45 6.13
N SER A 39 -4.26 -0.21 6.57
CA SER A 39 -3.13 0.33 7.33
C SER A 39 -2.97 -0.39 8.67
N ASP A 40 -1.75 -0.81 9.01
CA ASP A 40 -1.44 -1.26 10.35
C ASP A 40 -1.52 -0.11 11.38
N ASP A 41 -1.43 -0.41 12.65
CA ASP A 41 -1.54 0.59 13.72
C ASP A 41 -0.43 1.65 13.66
N THR A 42 0.74 1.32 13.10
CA THR A 42 1.84 2.26 12.93
C THR A 42 1.47 3.32 11.89
N VAL A 43 0.86 2.90 10.78
CA VAL A 43 0.37 3.78 9.72
C VAL A 43 -0.84 4.57 10.19
N LYS A 44 -1.80 3.93 10.86
CA LYS A 44 -2.96 4.59 11.47
C LYS A 44 -2.51 5.70 12.44
N ASN A 45 -1.52 5.44 13.28
CA ASN A 45 -0.96 6.44 14.19
C ASN A 45 -0.19 7.56 13.47
N PHE A 46 0.45 7.27 12.35
CA PHE A 46 1.07 8.29 11.51
C PHE A 46 0.01 9.20 10.87
N GLN A 47 -1.04 8.61 10.33
CA GLN A 47 -2.17 9.34 9.71
C GLN A 47 -2.93 10.20 10.73
N LYS A 48 -3.06 9.77 11.99
CA LYS A 48 -3.66 10.56 13.08
C LYS A 48 -3.01 11.93 13.30
N LYS A 49 -1.76 12.08 12.88
CA LYS A 49 -1.05 13.36 12.97
C LYS A 49 -1.28 14.29 11.78
N GLN A 50 -1.88 13.80 10.71
CA GLN A 50 -2.03 14.53 9.45
C GLN A 50 -3.42 15.13 9.23
N ALA A 51 -4.44 14.56 9.85
CA ALA A 51 -5.82 15.01 9.71
C ALA A 51 -6.57 14.87 11.05
N ASN A 52 -7.62 15.65 11.25
CA ASN A 52 -8.51 15.47 12.41
C ASN A 52 -9.39 14.21 12.25
N GLU A 53 -10.00 13.74 13.34
CA GLU A 53 -10.78 12.50 13.33
C GLU A 53 -12.01 12.60 12.41
N ILE A 54 -12.74 13.72 12.42
CA ILE A 54 -13.91 13.95 11.57
C ILE A 54 -13.52 13.81 10.09
N GLN A 55 -12.43 14.46 9.68
CA GLN A 55 -11.96 14.37 8.30
C GLN A 55 -11.62 12.93 7.87
N LYS A 56 -11.05 12.13 8.77
CA LYS A 56 -10.75 10.72 8.48
C LYS A 56 -12.01 9.89 8.34
N GLU A 57 -12.97 10.08 9.23
CA GLU A 57 -14.27 9.40 9.19
C GLU A 57 -14.99 9.68 7.88
N GLU A 58 -15.02 10.93 7.44
CA GLU A 58 -15.60 11.31 6.16
C GLU A 58 -14.89 10.66 4.96
N HIS A 59 -13.56 10.58 4.97
CA HIS A 59 -12.81 9.88 3.93
C HIS A 59 -13.11 8.38 3.89
N VAL A 60 -13.19 7.73 5.05
CA VAL A 60 -13.54 6.32 5.16
C VAL A 60 -14.98 6.09 4.69
N HIS A 61 -15.91 6.89 5.16
CA HIS A 61 -17.32 6.81 4.78
C HIS A 61 -17.51 6.97 3.27
N PHE A 62 -16.84 7.97 2.66
CA PHE A 62 -16.88 8.16 1.21
C PHE A 62 -16.44 6.90 0.45
N VAL A 63 -15.32 6.31 0.83
CA VAL A 63 -14.79 5.11 0.16
C VAL A 63 -15.71 3.91 0.38
N ASP A 64 -16.16 3.68 1.61
CA ASP A 64 -17.01 2.54 1.95
C ASP A 64 -18.39 2.59 1.28
N THR A 65 -18.88 3.79 0.99
CA THR A 65 -20.12 3.97 0.22
C THR A 65 -19.97 3.54 -1.25
N VAL A 66 -18.77 3.69 -1.82
CA VAL A 66 -18.53 3.43 -3.25
C VAL A 66 -17.96 2.03 -3.49
N ILE A 67 -17.03 1.57 -2.64
CA ILE A 67 -16.28 0.32 -2.80
C ILE A 67 -16.80 -0.73 -1.80
N PRO A 68 -17.78 -1.57 -2.16
CA PRO A 68 -18.36 -2.53 -1.23
C PRO A 68 -17.48 -3.77 -1.01
N ASN A 69 -16.67 -4.15 -1.99
CA ASN A 69 -15.88 -5.37 -1.96
C ASN A 69 -14.46 -5.09 -1.44
N GLN A 70 -14.24 -5.28 -0.15
CA GLN A 70 -12.99 -5.02 0.53
C GLN A 70 -12.55 -6.22 1.36
N SER A 71 -11.27 -6.55 1.30
CA SER A 71 -10.62 -7.54 2.17
C SER A 71 -9.41 -6.89 2.82
N PHE A 72 -9.34 -6.93 4.13
CA PHE A 72 -8.28 -6.23 4.85
C PHE A 72 -7.04 -7.10 5.00
N VAL A 73 -5.95 -6.65 4.43
CA VAL A 73 -4.66 -7.34 4.47
C VAL A 73 -3.56 -6.41 4.99
N PHE A 74 -2.71 -6.92 5.86
CA PHE A 74 -1.60 -6.18 6.46
C PHE A 74 -0.23 -6.63 5.94
N ASN A 75 -0.15 -7.83 5.38
CA ASN A 75 1.09 -8.47 5.00
C ASN A 75 0.88 -9.52 3.89
N ALA A 76 1.97 -10.08 3.39
CA ALA A 76 1.92 -11.07 2.31
C ALA A 76 1.12 -12.34 2.65
N ASN A 77 1.11 -12.79 3.91
CA ASN A 77 0.34 -13.97 4.30
C ASN A 77 -1.17 -13.71 4.19
N ASP A 78 -1.62 -12.52 4.59
CA ASP A 78 -3.02 -12.12 4.45
C ASP A 78 -3.42 -12.01 2.98
N ILE A 79 -2.51 -11.49 2.12
CA ILE A 79 -2.75 -11.46 0.67
C ILE A 79 -2.86 -12.88 0.11
N ASN A 80 -1.98 -13.79 0.50
CA ASN A 80 -2.06 -15.19 0.04
C ASN A 80 -3.34 -15.87 0.52
N ARG A 81 -3.85 -15.53 1.71
CA ARG A 81 -5.17 -15.99 2.17
C ARG A 81 -6.28 -15.42 1.29
N ALA A 82 -6.27 -14.11 1.02
CA ALA A 82 -7.26 -13.46 0.16
C ALA A 82 -7.23 -14.01 -1.28
N ILE A 83 -6.06 -14.34 -1.83
CA ILE A 83 -5.92 -15.01 -3.12
C ILE A 83 -6.76 -16.30 -3.15
N ASN A 84 -6.67 -17.12 -2.13
CA ASN A 84 -7.42 -18.38 -2.05
C ASN A 84 -8.91 -18.13 -1.79
N GLU A 85 -9.26 -17.21 -0.89
CA GLU A 85 -10.64 -16.92 -0.50
C GLU A 85 -11.47 -16.35 -1.65
N TYR A 86 -10.89 -15.43 -2.42
CA TYR A 86 -11.56 -14.75 -3.54
C TYR A 86 -11.22 -15.38 -4.91
N ASN A 87 -10.45 -16.47 -4.94
CA ASN A 87 -9.96 -17.11 -6.17
C ASN A 87 -9.34 -16.08 -7.14
N LEU A 88 -8.36 -15.31 -6.63
CA LEU A 88 -7.73 -14.28 -7.43
C LEU A 88 -6.78 -14.88 -8.48
N ASP A 89 -6.83 -14.36 -9.69
CA ASP A 89 -5.96 -14.70 -10.81
C ASP A 89 -4.80 -13.70 -10.96
N ALA A 90 -5.05 -12.48 -10.54
CA ALA A 90 -4.08 -11.38 -10.66
C ALA A 90 -4.19 -10.38 -9.50
N ILE A 91 -3.09 -9.65 -9.28
CA ILE A 91 -3.06 -8.49 -8.37
C ILE A 91 -2.54 -7.27 -9.13
N ILE A 92 -3.27 -6.18 -9.05
CA ILE A 92 -2.83 -4.86 -9.52
C ILE A 92 -2.37 -4.05 -8.30
N ILE A 93 -1.12 -3.59 -8.35
CA ILE A 93 -0.50 -2.79 -7.29
C ILE A 93 -0.45 -1.32 -7.73
N GLY A 94 -0.94 -0.43 -6.90
CA GLY A 94 -1.00 1.02 -7.18
C GLY A 94 -2.42 1.45 -7.55
N SER A 95 -2.66 2.68 -7.87
CA SER A 95 -1.69 3.78 -8.03
C SER A 95 -1.37 4.38 -6.67
N ASP A 96 -0.19 4.87 -6.47
CA ASP A 96 0.26 5.79 -5.41
C ASP A 96 1.78 5.62 -5.17
N ALA A 97 2.29 6.25 -4.14
CA ALA A 97 3.68 6.16 -3.70
C ALA A 97 3.97 4.86 -2.94
N VAL A 98 3.66 3.72 -3.55
CA VAL A 98 3.76 2.40 -2.92
C VAL A 98 5.17 1.79 -2.98
N LEU A 99 6.05 2.29 -3.86
CA LEU A 99 7.43 1.83 -3.98
C LEU A 99 8.42 2.64 -3.15
N GLN A 100 7.98 3.21 -2.04
CA GLN A 100 8.89 3.91 -1.14
C GLN A 100 9.82 2.95 -0.41
N HIS A 101 11.07 3.39 -0.21
CA HIS A 101 11.98 2.71 0.68
C HIS A 101 12.82 3.72 1.45
N HIS A 102 12.75 3.65 2.77
CA HIS A 102 13.60 4.39 3.68
C HIS A 102 14.58 3.44 4.36
N PRO A 103 15.88 3.57 4.11
CA PRO A 103 16.90 2.68 4.67
C PRO A 103 16.99 2.78 6.20
N ILE A 104 16.59 3.93 6.75
CA ILE A 104 16.60 4.20 8.19
C ILE A 104 15.24 3.81 8.78
N ARG A 105 15.20 2.72 9.54
CA ARG A 105 13.98 2.19 10.18
C ARG A 105 13.49 3.01 11.36
N ALA A 106 14.37 3.79 11.97
CA ALA A 106 14.06 4.68 13.06
C ALA A 106 15.06 5.85 13.10
N ARG A 107 14.61 7.02 13.50
CA ARG A 107 15.46 8.20 13.65
C ARG A 107 15.16 8.93 14.95
N ILE A 108 16.19 9.56 15.51
CA ILE A 108 16.05 10.40 16.70
C ILE A 108 15.61 11.79 16.24
N LYS A 109 14.53 12.28 16.82
CA LYS A 109 14.05 13.66 16.62
C LYS A 109 14.01 14.43 17.92
N LYS A 110 14.27 15.73 17.84
CA LYS A 110 14.07 16.67 18.95
C LYS A 110 12.57 16.98 19.08
N GLY A 111 12.04 16.78 20.26
CA GLY A 111 10.62 17.08 20.55
C GLY A 111 10.45 18.48 21.17
N LYS A 112 9.24 19.04 21.04
CA LYS A 112 8.88 20.31 21.71
C LYS A 112 8.77 20.18 23.24
N ARG A 113 8.31 19.00 23.72
CA ARG A 113 8.06 18.73 25.15
C ARG A 113 9.00 17.68 25.75
N LYS A 114 9.71 16.91 24.92
CA LYS A 114 10.72 15.92 25.32
C LYS A 114 12.02 16.25 24.61
N PRO A 115 13.19 16.12 25.28
CA PRO A 115 14.46 16.48 24.66
C PRO A 115 14.70 15.68 23.37
N PHE A 116 14.39 14.39 23.38
CA PHE A 116 14.54 13.51 22.22
C PHE A 116 13.47 12.43 22.22
N TYR A 117 13.09 11.96 21.02
CA TYR A 117 12.25 10.77 20.84
C TYR A 117 12.64 10.00 19.59
N ILE A 118 12.33 8.70 19.58
CA ILE A 118 12.57 7.82 18.43
C ILE A 118 11.31 7.81 17.58
N GLU A 119 11.45 8.25 16.33
CA GLU A 119 10.42 8.09 15.31
C GLU A 119 10.71 6.83 14.50
N LYS A 120 9.83 5.84 14.59
CA LYS A 120 9.90 4.64 13.75
C LYS A 120 9.28 4.95 12.38
N MET A 121 9.91 4.43 11.33
CA MET A 121 9.33 4.47 9.99
C MET A 121 8.19 3.47 9.90
N VAL A 122 7.17 3.81 9.10
CA VAL A 122 6.03 2.94 8.83
C VAL A 122 6.46 1.74 7.95
N SER A 123 5.84 0.59 8.17
CA SER A 123 6.22 -0.68 7.53
C SER A 123 6.13 -0.63 6.01
N GLU A 124 5.13 0.05 5.46
CA GLU A 124 4.92 0.19 4.02
C GLU A 124 6.02 0.99 3.31
N ARG A 125 6.80 1.75 4.07
CA ARG A 125 7.93 2.53 3.53
C ARG A 125 9.26 1.83 3.69
N ILE A 126 9.26 0.54 3.97
CA ILE A 126 10.48 -0.25 4.16
C ILE A 126 10.39 -1.52 3.32
N PHE A 127 11.27 -1.65 2.33
CA PHE A 127 11.44 -2.92 1.60
C PHE A 127 12.08 -4.00 2.52
N PRO A 128 11.63 -5.25 2.48
CA PRO A 128 10.54 -5.81 1.68
C PRO A 128 9.16 -5.58 2.31
N ASN A 129 8.16 -5.35 1.46
CA ASN A 129 6.76 -5.33 1.87
C ASN A 129 5.86 -5.81 0.72
N CYS A 130 4.56 -5.93 0.96
CA CYS A 130 3.61 -6.49 -0.02
C CYS A 130 3.43 -5.61 -1.27
N PHE A 131 3.59 -4.31 -1.19
CA PHE A 131 3.52 -3.42 -2.36
C PHE A 131 4.66 -3.64 -3.36
N TRP A 132 5.75 -4.25 -2.92
CA TRP A 132 6.81 -4.73 -3.82
C TRP A 132 6.53 -6.14 -4.35
N GLY A 133 5.39 -6.73 -4.05
CA GLY A 133 5.07 -8.12 -4.40
C GLY A 133 5.83 -9.17 -3.57
N CYS A 134 6.51 -8.74 -2.49
CA CYS A 134 7.30 -9.64 -1.66
C CYS A 134 6.43 -10.64 -0.91
N GLY A 135 6.74 -11.94 -1.04
CA GLY A 135 6.04 -13.02 -0.35
C GLY A 135 4.66 -13.37 -0.95
N ILE A 136 4.24 -12.71 -2.02
CA ILE A 136 3.04 -13.07 -2.77
C ILE A 136 3.34 -14.30 -3.63
N SER A 137 2.39 -15.24 -3.71
CA SER A 137 2.49 -16.48 -4.47
C SER A 137 2.98 -16.25 -5.91
N GLU A 138 3.91 -17.07 -6.37
CA GLU A 138 4.45 -17.01 -7.73
C GLU A 138 3.44 -17.41 -8.81
N LYS A 139 2.36 -18.07 -8.42
CA LYS A 139 1.28 -18.47 -9.33
C LYS A 139 0.40 -17.30 -9.75
N ILE A 140 0.47 -16.17 -9.03
CA ILE A 140 -0.37 -15.01 -9.28
C ILE A 140 0.33 -14.03 -10.21
N SER A 141 -0.37 -13.63 -11.26
CA SER A 141 0.07 -12.54 -12.13
C SER A 141 0.01 -11.22 -11.38
N MET A 142 1.07 -10.42 -11.45
CA MET A 142 1.10 -9.10 -10.82
C MET A 142 1.38 -8.02 -11.86
N ALA A 143 0.69 -6.89 -11.72
CA ALA A 143 0.94 -5.70 -12.53
C ALA A 143 1.04 -4.48 -11.64
N MET A 144 1.80 -3.49 -12.07
CA MET A 144 1.88 -2.19 -11.42
C MET A 144 1.20 -1.13 -12.27
N MET A 145 0.37 -0.29 -11.65
CA MET A 145 -0.35 0.78 -12.30
C MET A 145 -0.02 2.12 -11.64
N SER A 146 0.60 3.04 -12.38
CA SER A 146 0.90 4.41 -11.93
C SER A 146 1.57 4.48 -10.54
N VAL A 147 2.49 3.57 -10.26
CA VAL A 147 3.22 3.54 -8.99
C VAL A 147 4.35 4.57 -8.96
N SER A 148 4.65 5.08 -7.79
CA SER A 148 5.78 6.00 -7.59
C SER A 148 6.62 5.63 -6.38
N SER A 149 7.84 6.08 -6.35
CA SER A 149 8.78 5.93 -5.23
C SER A 149 8.90 7.21 -4.39
N GLN A 150 8.22 8.27 -4.78
CA GLN A 150 8.39 9.61 -4.20
C GLN A 150 9.87 10.01 -4.03
N ASN A 151 10.27 10.26 -2.78
CA ASN A 151 11.60 10.73 -2.43
C ASN A 151 12.61 9.60 -2.16
N SER A 152 12.31 8.36 -2.58
CA SER A 152 13.24 7.25 -2.38
C SER A 152 14.41 7.36 -3.37
N GLU A 153 15.61 7.51 -2.86
CA GLU A 153 16.80 7.67 -3.68
C GLU A 153 17.52 6.32 -3.85
N TYR A 154 17.14 5.56 -4.86
CA TYR A 154 17.67 4.21 -5.13
C TYR A 154 19.18 4.17 -5.37
N LYS A 155 19.79 5.28 -5.78
CA LYS A 155 21.25 5.38 -5.97
C LYS A 155 22.08 5.10 -4.71
N TYR A 156 21.47 5.25 -3.53
CA TYR A 156 22.15 4.97 -2.26
C TYR A 156 21.96 3.55 -1.75
N PHE A 157 21.23 2.72 -2.49
CA PHE A 157 21.01 1.34 -2.08
C PHE A 157 22.20 0.47 -2.44
N GLY A 158 22.66 -0.34 -1.49
CA GLY A 158 23.73 -1.29 -1.74
C GLY A 158 23.32 -2.36 -2.77
N LYS A 159 24.30 -2.88 -3.54
CA LYS A 159 24.11 -3.87 -4.63
C LYS A 159 23.18 -5.03 -4.26
N LYS A 160 23.30 -5.57 -3.03
CA LYS A 160 22.45 -6.68 -2.55
C LYS A 160 20.98 -6.30 -2.45
N LEU A 161 20.68 -5.10 -1.94
CA LEU A 161 19.31 -4.60 -1.82
C LEU A 161 18.72 -4.30 -3.19
N SER A 162 19.46 -3.58 -4.04
CA SER A 162 19.05 -3.26 -5.41
C SER A 162 18.74 -4.51 -6.22
N ARG A 163 19.57 -5.57 -6.10
CA ARG A 163 19.31 -6.85 -6.77
C ARG A 163 18.00 -7.48 -6.29
N LYS A 164 17.75 -7.54 -4.99
CA LYS A 164 16.48 -8.08 -4.45
C LYS A 164 15.27 -7.29 -4.94
N MET A 165 15.35 -5.97 -4.97
CA MET A 165 14.28 -5.13 -5.51
C MET A 165 14.03 -5.41 -6.99
N SER A 166 15.09 -5.51 -7.79
CA SER A 166 15.01 -5.85 -9.21
C SER A 166 14.38 -7.23 -9.45
N GLU A 167 14.82 -8.24 -8.70
CA GLU A 167 14.25 -9.60 -8.74
C GLU A 167 12.75 -9.59 -8.44
N THR A 168 12.32 -8.78 -7.49
CA THR A 168 10.88 -8.67 -7.17
C THR A 168 10.11 -7.95 -8.29
N LEU A 169 10.66 -6.86 -8.81
CA LEU A 169 10.02 -6.09 -9.88
C LEU A 169 9.97 -6.86 -11.20
N SER A 170 10.92 -7.76 -11.47
CA SER A 170 10.91 -8.60 -12.68
C SER A 170 9.71 -9.56 -12.76
N ARG A 171 9.00 -9.77 -11.65
CA ARG A 171 7.75 -10.55 -11.60
C ARG A 171 6.53 -9.73 -12.05
N MET A 172 6.67 -8.41 -12.18
CA MET A 172 5.58 -7.52 -12.58
C MET A 172 5.47 -7.48 -14.11
N LYS A 173 4.23 -7.35 -14.56
CA LYS A 173 3.89 -7.17 -15.99
C LYS A 173 3.52 -5.72 -16.25
#